data_64bf7a89df56d1b7f95c55bac650919d
#
_entry.id   64bf7a89df56d1b7f95c55bac650919d
#
_cell.length_a   1.000
_cell.length_b   1.000
_cell.length_c   1.000
_cell.angle_alpha   90.00
_cell.angle_beta   90.00
_cell.angle_gamma   90.00
#
_symmetry.space_group_name_H-M   'P 1'
#
loop_
_entity.id
_entity.type
_entity.pdbx_description
1 polymer ?
#
loop_
_entity_poly.entity_id
_entity_poly.type
_entity_poly.pdbx_seq_one_letter_code
_entity_poly.pdbx_strand_id
1 'polypeptide(L)'
;MYKLKTKASFDSAHFLKDYDGKCSNIHGHRWTVEIEVGAETLEHDTQNRGMVVDFSNLKKDLREIADYFDHSLIMETGSLRQATEDALIAENLRIVK
;
A
#
# COMPACT_ATOMS: atom_id res chain seq x y z
N MET A 1 -7.76 -25.76 6.16
CA MET A 1 -6.84 -24.63 6.00
C MET A 1 -7.16 -23.54 7.04
N TYR A 2 -6.12 -23.01 7.64
CA TYR A 2 -6.23 -21.91 8.60
C TYR A 2 -5.87 -20.61 7.90
N LYS A 3 -6.65 -19.56 8.16
CA LYS A 3 -6.44 -18.25 7.54
C LYS A 3 -6.39 -17.15 8.58
N LEU A 4 -5.62 -16.13 8.30
CA LEU A 4 -5.48 -14.94 9.13
C LEU A 4 -5.56 -13.71 8.25
N LYS A 5 -6.39 -12.75 8.63
CA LYS A 5 -6.57 -11.50 7.88
C LYS A 5 -6.27 -10.29 8.76
N THR A 6 -5.72 -9.26 8.16
CA THR A 6 -5.61 -7.95 8.77
C THR A 6 -5.67 -6.88 7.69
N LYS A 7 -5.99 -5.66 8.09
CA LYS A 7 -6.08 -4.53 7.16
C LYS A 7 -5.50 -3.28 7.76
N ALA A 8 -5.07 -2.36 6.89
CA ALA A 8 -4.60 -1.05 7.27
C ALA A 8 -5.06 -0.04 6.21
N SER A 9 -5.18 1.23 6.60
CA SER A 9 -5.60 2.29 5.69
C SER A 9 -4.51 3.34 5.57
N PHE A 10 -4.50 4.02 4.44
CA PHE A 10 -3.65 5.17 4.18
C PHE A 10 -4.38 6.14 3.26
N ASP A 11 -3.94 7.38 3.24
CA ASP A 11 -4.50 8.44 2.40
C ASP A 11 -3.46 8.87 1.39
N SER A 12 -3.82 8.84 0.10
CA SER A 12 -2.91 9.22 -0.97
C SER A 12 -3.66 9.74 -2.17
N ALA A 13 -2.97 10.53 -2.98
CA ALA A 13 -3.47 11.05 -4.23
C ALA A 13 -3.06 10.17 -5.40
N HIS A 14 -3.82 10.21 -6.46
CA HIS A 14 -3.46 9.60 -7.74
C HIS A 14 -4.26 10.22 -8.88
N PHE A 15 -3.97 9.80 -10.08
CA PHE A 15 -4.74 10.16 -11.27
C PHE A 15 -4.64 9.03 -12.29
N LEU A 16 -5.65 8.94 -13.17
CA LEU A 16 -5.69 7.93 -14.21
C LEU A 16 -5.36 8.57 -15.55
N LYS A 17 -4.18 8.27 -16.08
CA LYS A 17 -3.72 8.80 -17.36
C LYS A 17 -4.62 8.35 -18.49
N ASP A 18 -5.03 9.32 -19.32
CA ASP A 18 -5.86 9.09 -20.52
C ASP A 18 -7.26 8.50 -20.23
N TYR A 19 -7.70 8.55 -18.98
CA TYR A 19 -9.04 8.13 -18.60
C TYR A 19 -10.06 9.22 -18.98
N ASP A 20 -11.17 8.80 -19.58
CA ASP A 20 -12.27 9.70 -19.94
C ASP A 20 -13.21 9.87 -18.76
N GLY A 21 -12.92 10.81 -17.88
CA GLY A 21 -13.69 11.08 -16.69
C GLY A 21 -12.90 11.88 -15.66
N LYS A 22 -13.54 12.17 -14.54
CA LYS A 22 -12.98 13.01 -13.47
C LYS A 22 -11.68 12.45 -12.90
N CYS A 23 -11.55 11.14 -12.88
CA CYS A 23 -10.39 10.47 -12.28
C CYS A 23 -9.10 10.67 -13.07
N SER A 24 -9.16 11.28 -14.26
CA SER A 24 -7.96 11.69 -14.99
C SER A 24 -7.25 12.86 -14.30
N ASN A 25 -7.93 13.55 -13.41
CA ASN A 25 -7.35 14.64 -12.62
C ASN A 25 -6.79 14.10 -11.31
N ILE A 26 -5.84 14.83 -10.74
CA ILE A 26 -5.29 14.47 -9.43
C ILE A 26 -6.40 14.57 -8.39
N HIS A 27 -6.60 13.51 -7.65
CA HIS A 27 -7.57 13.44 -6.56
C HIS A 27 -7.04 12.52 -5.47
N GLY A 28 -7.55 12.69 -4.26
CA GLY A 28 -7.14 11.88 -3.12
C GLY A 28 -8.30 11.15 -2.49
N HIS A 29 -8.01 10.03 -1.87
CA HIS A 29 -8.97 9.29 -1.08
C HIS A 29 -8.27 8.36 -0.09
N ARG A 30 -9.07 7.72 0.76
CA ARG A 30 -8.56 6.69 1.66
C ARG A 30 -8.51 5.35 0.93
N TRP A 31 -7.38 4.69 1.08
CA TRP A 31 -7.15 3.34 0.58
C TRP A 31 -7.16 2.37 1.74
N THR A 32 -7.76 1.22 1.54
CA THR A 32 -7.69 0.14 2.52
C THR A 32 -7.00 -1.04 1.87
N VAL A 33 -5.95 -1.53 2.53
CA VAL A 33 -5.20 -2.71 2.11
C VAL A 33 -5.52 -3.83 3.07
N GLU A 34 -5.94 -4.96 2.53
CA GLU A 34 -6.18 -6.17 3.32
C GLU A 34 -5.19 -7.23 2.90
N ILE A 35 -4.63 -7.91 3.88
CA ILE A 35 -3.75 -9.04 3.64
C ILE A 35 -4.34 -10.29 4.29
N GLU A 36 -4.30 -11.39 3.55
CA GLU A 36 -4.74 -12.68 4.04
C GLU A 36 -3.59 -13.67 3.87
N VAL A 37 -3.26 -14.39 4.93
CA VAL A 37 -2.28 -15.47 4.89
C VAL A 37 -2.96 -16.77 5.30
N GLY A 38 -2.53 -17.87 4.69
CA GLY A 38 -3.12 -19.17 4.96
C GLY A 38 -2.06 -20.24 5.16
N ALA A 39 -2.43 -21.27 5.91
CA ALA A 39 -1.58 -22.43 6.12
C ALA A 39 -2.45 -23.68 6.29
N GLU A 40 -1.95 -24.82 5.82
CA GLU A 40 -2.65 -26.09 5.99
C GLU A 40 -2.54 -26.58 7.44
N THR A 41 -1.44 -26.23 8.13
CA THR A 41 -1.18 -26.60 9.52
C THR A 41 -0.74 -25.39 10.32
N LEU A 42 -0.96 -25.42 11.62
CA LEU A 42 -0.47 -24.41 12.54
C LEU A 42 0.97 -24.70 12.97
N GLU A 43 1.68 -23.66 13.37
CA GLU A 43 3.05 -23.80 13.86
C GLU A 43 3.10 -24.62 15.16
N HIS A 44 4.21 -25.31 15.34
CA HIS A 44 4.42 -26.19 16.51
C HIS A 44 5.55 -25.73 17.42
N ASP A 45 6.30 -24.69 17.03
CA ASP A 45 7.39 -24.18 17.85
C ASP A 45 6.88 -23.50 19.12
N THR A 46 7.77 -23.24 20.07
CA THR A 46 7.39 -22.68 21.37
C THR A 46 6.80 -21.28 21.25
N GLN A 47 7.37 -20.43 20.38
CA GLN A 47 6.98 -19.03 20.25
C GLN A 47 5.66 -18.87 19.48
N ASN A 48 5.50 -19.64 18.41
CA ASN A 48 4.38 -19.45 17.46
C ASN A 48 3.38 -20.60 17.49
N ARG A 49 3.39 -21.41 18.54
CA ARG A 49 2.50 -22.57 18.65
C ARG A 49 1.04 -22.17 18.48
N GLY A 50 0.35 -22.87 17.61
CA GLY A 50 -1.06 -22.63 17.35
C GLY A 50 -1.33 -21.44 16.44
N MET A 51 -0.31 -20.85 15.83
CA MET A 51 -0.43 -19.69 14.93
C MET A 51 -0.21 -20.10 13.49
N VAL A 52 -0.84 -19.37 12.56
CA VAL A 52 -0.49 -19.38 11.13
C VAL A 52 0.85 -18.67 10.96
N VAL A 53 0.93 -17.45 11.49
CA VAL A 53 2.14 -16.64 11.62
C VAL A 53 1.94 -15.80 12.89
N ASP A 54 2.99 -15.11 13.33
CA ASP A 54 2.86 -14.14 14.42
C ASP A 54 2.02 -12.96 13.94
N PHE A 55 0.84 -12.78 14.52
CA PHE A 55 -0.10 -11.73 14.11
C PHE A 55 0.46 -10.32 14.30
N SER A 56 1.24 -10.12 15.36
CA SER A 56 1.87 -8.82 15.60
C SER A 56 2.85 -8.45 14.50
N ASN A 57 3.64 -9.42 14.01
CA ASN A 57 4.55 -9.20 12.90
C ASN A 57 3.81 -8.92 11.61
N LEU A 58 2.73 -9.64 11.36
CA LEU A 58 1.91 -9.42 10.16
C LEU A 58 1.32 -8.02 10.16
N LYS A 59 0.79 -7.57 11.29
CA LYS A 59 0.24 -6.21 11.43
C LYS A 59 1.31 -5.15 11.23
N LYS A 60 2.50 -5.36 11.80
CA LYS A 60 3.62 -4.44 11.66
C LYS A 60 4.05 -4.31 10.21
N ASP A 61 4.19 -5.43 9.51
CA ASP A 61 4.59 -5.44 8.11
C ASP A 61 3.56 -4.71 7.23
N LEU A 62 2.27 -4.95 7.49
CA LEU A 62 1.22 -4.28 6.75
C LEU A 62 1.22 -2.77 7.04
N ARG A 63 1.47 -2.37 8.29
CA ARG A 63 1.57 -0.95 8.65
C ARG A 63 2.73 -0.27 7.91
N GLU A 64 3.86 -0.94 7.80
CA GLU A 64 5.00 -0.42 7.05
C GLU A 64 4.66 -0.23 5.57
N ILE A 65 3.93 -1.16 4.98
CA ILE A 65 3.48 -1.05 3.59
C ILE A 65 2.52 0.14 3.44
N ALA A 66 1.53 0.26 4.32
CA ALA A 66 0.58 1.36 4.29
C ALA A 66 1.29 2.71 4.47
N ASP A 67 2.23 2.79 5.39
CA ASP A 67 2.99 4.03 5.65
C ASP A 67 3.86 4.41 4.44
N TYR A 68 4.35 3.43 3.69
CA TYR A 68 5.10 3.69 2.47
C TYR A 68 4.28 4.46 1.43
N PHE A 69 2.98 4.14 1.31
CA PHE A 69 2.10 4.79 0.36
C PHE A 69 1.40 6.03 0.92
N ASP A 70 1.37 6.17 2.25
CA ASP A 70 0.63 7.24 2.91
C ASP A 70 1.20 8.62 2.57
N HIS A 71 0.30 9.57 2.30
CA HIS A 71 0.65 10.96 1.98
C HIS A 71 1.65 11.06 0.82
N SER A 72 1.32 10.40 -0.29
CA SER A 72 2.11 10.45 -1.52
C SER A 72 1.22 10.67 -2.73
N LEU A 73 1.84 10.98 -3.85
CA LEU A 73 1.20 10.90 -5.17
C LEU A 73 1.60 9.55 -5.76
N ILE A 74 0.62 8.66 -5.89
CA ILE A 74 0.84 7.35 -6.51
C ILE A 74 0.55 7.49 -7.99
N MET A 75 1.51 7.13 -8.85
CA MET A 75 1.32 7.27 -10.28
C MET A 75 1.92 6.13 -11.05
N GLU A 76 1.33 5.84 -12.20
CA GLU A 76 1.88 4.90 -13.15
C GLU A 76 3.17 5.46 -13.75
N THR A 77 4.17 4.62 -13.89
CA THR A 77 5.44 4.99 -14.53
C THR A 77 5.17 5.53 -15.93
N GLY A 78 5.71 6.71 -16.22
CA GLY A 78 5.55 7.34 -17.54
C GLY A 78 4.29 8.14 -17.73
N SER A 79 3.44 8.29 -16.70
CA SER A 79 2.20 9.06 -16.81
C SER A 79 2.42 10.58 -16.78
N LEU A 80 3.59 11.05 -16.33
CA LEU A 80 4.01 12.44 -16.40
C LEU A 80 5.30 12.56 -17.19
N ARG A 81 5.50 13.72 -17.78
CA ARG A 81 6.79 14.05 -18.39
C ARG A 81 7.86 14.05 -17.31
N GLN A 82 9.07 13.66 -17.68
CA GLN A 82 10.18 13.61 -16.72
C GLN A 82 10.44 14.98 -16.08
N ALA A 83 10.35 16.05 -16.87
CA ALA A 83 10.56 17.41 -16.35
C ALA A 83 9.52 17.78 -15.28
N THR A 84 8.28 17.35 -15.45
CA THR A 84 7.21 17.59 -14.46
C THR A 84 7.47 16.81 -13.18
N GLU A 85 7.82 15.54 -13.33
CA GLU A 85 8.14 14.67 -12.18
C GLU A 85 9.34 15.24 -11.40
N ASP A 86 10.40 15.65 -12.11
CA ASP A 86 11.58 16.23 -11.48
C ASP A 86 11.25 17.53 -10.74
N ALA A 87 10.35 18.36 -11.28
CA ALA A 87 9.92 19.58 -10.62
C ALA A 87 9.16 19.31 -9.34
N LEU A 88 8.29 18.29 -9.31
CA LEU A 88 7.58 17.89 -8.10
C LEU A 88 8.54 17.39 -7.02
N ILE A 89 9.52 16.59 -7.42
CA ILE A 89 10.54 16.08 -6.50
C ILE A 89 11.39 17.22 -5.95
N ALA A 90 11.73 18.21 -6.80
CA ALA A 90 12.49 19.39 -6.37
C ALA A 90 11.73 20.21 -5.32
N GLU A 91 10.41 20.15 -5.32
CA GLU A 91 9.56 20.79 -4.31
C GLU A 91 9.39 19.94 -3.06
N ASN A 92 10.14 18.85 -2.94
CA ASN A 92 10.07 17.88 -1.82
C ASN A 92 8.71 17.14 -1.75
N LEU A 93 8.00 17.03 -2.86
CA LEU A 93 6.77 16.24 -2.91
C LEU A 93 7.12 14.77 -3.14
N ARG A 94 6.41 13.91 -2.42
CA ARG A 94 6.70 12.48 -2.46
C ARG A 94 5.88 11.79 -3.54
N ILE A 95 6.59 11.10 -4.44
CA ILE A 95 5.98 10.35 -5.53
C ILE A 95 6.31 8.87 -5.35
N VAL A 96 5.30 8.02 -5.56
CA VAL A 96 5.43 6.56 -5.54
C VAL A 96 4.96 6.02 -6.89
N LYS A 97 5.78 5.19 -7.53
CA LYS A 97 5.49 4.60 -8.84
C LYS A 97 5.38 3.09 -8.76
#